data_c93067234e29c03f390eef267fd21812
#
_entry.id   c93067234e29c03f390eef267fd21812
#
_cell.length_a   1.000
_cell.length_b   1.000
_cell.length_c   1.000
_cell.angle_alpha   90.00
_cell.angle_beta   90.00
_cell.angle_gamma   90.00
#
_symmetry.space_group_name_H-M   'P 1'
#
loop_
_entity.id
_entity.type
_entity.pdbx_description
1 polymer ?
#
loop_
_entity_poly.entity_id
_entity_poly.type
_entity_poly.pdbx_seq_one_letter_code
_entity_poly.pdbx_strand_id
1 'polypeptide(L)'
;MNIYNLFYKAPAPEGIEERNAHIIGGGMAGLAAAVFLIDDAGMPGKNITLYEKRNSLGGCCDAYSGEAGYICPGERELEPFMECLWYLCSKIPSLEDPSISVLDESVRANKDMPIHSESRLLCKQGHIYEKVHDYRMSPELLLKMEHFTSIPEKDLEDMTIEDYFGKDSEFFHSSLWWCYHSMLAFKPYHSALEAQRYFNRFGLLNRLDYLEGILHTKRNDKDSVIKPIHKWLEDQGVAFRMDTAVYDLEMDEACNTVYGIKIKNQETIPVRAQDYVLLTSGSMMTNASYGDNIHIAEINRDTEDMGLFTVWKNLAARNKKFGNPDKFLSHIDKTKWMSFFLTVEDYPEFFERLEKMTGSKSGTGGGITFMDSGWEMSLVIYDRDYFPDQREKNRDVLWGDGLFGERIGSYIKKPMAECTGNEIIEEMLYHFGMLDMKDEVLAHSHISTCMMPYITSQFMPRKESDCPTIIPKDCTNLALIGQYVEVPRDVVFTIETSVRTPLEAVYMLTGLDKEIIEVNPARYDLRYIKERVMKFGGMKGKITEEDLPKINPLKLWLGKAKLIKELLKKANEIPPYYIMYPGRDKSIALKDSVLKPQFPKDSR
;
A
#
# COMPACT_ATOMS: atom_id res chain seq x y z
N MET A 1 -7.52 16.24 14.50
CA MET A 1 -8.83 15.53 14.50
C MET A 1 -9.09 14.94 15.87
N ASN A 2 -10.30 15.00 16.36
CA ASN A 2 -10.68 14.28 17.56
C ASN A 2 -11.01 12.82 17.16
N ILE A 3 -10.27 11.84 17.68
CA ILE A 3 -10.46 10.42 17.37
C ILE A 3 -11.91 9.95 17.63
N TYR A 4 -12.60 10.58 18.56
CA TYR A 4 -14.01 10.27 18.85
C TYR A 4 -14.93 10.56 17.67
N ASN A 5 -14.56 11.46 16.75
CA ASN A 5 -15.35 11.77 15.56
C ASN A 5 -15.36 10.60 14.56
N LEU A 6 -14.34 9.73 14.58
CA LEU A 6 -14.33 8.50 13.75
C LEU A 6 -15.47 7.55 14.12
N PHE A 7 -15.75 7.44 15.41
CA PHE A 7 -16.74 6.52 15.94
C PHE A 7 -18.12 7.18 16.13
N TYR A 8 -18.24 8.48 15.83
CA TYR A 8 -19.54 9.15 15.83
C TYR A 8 -20.41 8.56 14.73
N LYS A 9 -21.58 8.06 15.10
CA LYS A 9 -22.58 7.56 14.16
C LYS A 9 -23.50 8.72 13.75
N ALA A 10 -23.20 9.31 12.59
CA ALA A 10 -24.04 10.36 12.01
C ALA A 10 -25.42 9.80 11.65
N PRO A 11 -26.48 10.64 11.67
CA PRO A 11 -27.77 10.25 11.11
C PRO A 11 -27.63 9.89 9.64
N ALA A 12 -28.35 8.84 9.21
CA ALA A 12 -28.39 8.46 7.80
C ALA A 12 -28.91 9.63 6.94
N PRO A 13 -28.30 9.89 5.78
CA PRO A 13 -28.80 10.90 4.84
C PRO A 13 -30.25 10.61 4.41
N GLU A 14 -31.05 11.66 4.23
CA GLU A 14 -32.45 11.54 3.83
C GLU A 14 -32.60 10.79 2.50
N GLY A 15 -33.50 9.79 2.45
CA GLY A 15 -33.81 9.02 1.27
C GLY A 15 -32.71 8.06 0.81
N ILE A 16 -31.71 7.78 1.65
CA ILE A 16 -30.62 6.85 1.30
C ILE A 16 -31.16 5.43 1.02
N GLU A 17 -32.22 5.02 1.67
CA GLU A 17 -32.88 3.73 1.53
C GLU A 17 -33.60 3.53 0.17
N GLU A 18 -33.89 4.62 -0.53
CA GLU A 18 -34.55 4.61 -1.85
C GLU A 18 -33.55 4.63 -3.02
N ARG A 19 -32.28 4.85 -2.73
CA ARG A 19 -31.20 4.94 -3.72
C ARG A 19 -30.51 3.59 -3.90
N ASN A 20 -29.98 3.36 -5.13
CA ASN A 20 -29.07 2.26 -5.39
C ASN A 20 -27.63 2.77 -5.49
N ALA A 21 -26.68 1.90 -5.21
CA ALA A 21 -25.27 2.12 -5.47
C ALA A 21 -24.71 1.06 -6.41
N HIS A 22 -24.04 1.51 -7.46
CA HIS A 22 -23.34 0.69 -8.43
C HIS A 22 -21.83 0.87 -8.22
N ILE A 23 -21.15 -0.16 -7.74
CA ILE A 23 -19.72 -0.14 -7.46
C ILE A 23 -19.00 -0.93 -8.55
N ILE A 24 -18.06 -0.30 -9.25
CA ILE A 24 -17.37 -0.89 -10.39
C ILE A 24 -15.91 -1.16 -10.00
N GLY A 25 -15.57 -2.44 -9.89
CA GLY A 25 -14.29 -2.97 -9.41
C GLY A 25 -14.40 -3.62 -8.04
N GLY A 26 -14.10 -4.92 -7.96
CA GLY A 26 -14.17 -5.75 -6.74
C GLY A 26 -12.87 -5.83 -5.94
N GLY A 27 -11.96 -4.84 -6.11
CA GLY A 27 -10.77 -4.67 -5.28
C GLY A 27 -11.09 -4.00 -3.95
N MET A 28 -10.05 -3.72 -3.15
CA MET A 28 -10.17 -3.10 -1.83
C MET A 28 -11.04 -1.84 -1.86
N ALA A 29 -10.89 -0.97 -2.87
CA ALA A 29 -11.63 0.28 -2.95
C ALA A 29 -13.15 0.06 -3.10
N GLY A 30 -13.56 -0.86 -3.97
CA GLY A 30 -14.97 -1.19 -4.15
C GLY A 30 -15.59 -1.85 -2.92
N LEU A 31 -14.85 -2.78 -2.30
CA LEU A 31 -15.30 -3.45 -1.06
C LEU A 31 -15.44 -2.45 0.10
N ALA A 32 -14.45 -1.56 0.28
CA ALA A 32 -14.51 -0.52 1.30
C ALA A 32 -15.68 0.45 1.06
N ALA A 33 -15.95 0.84 -0.20
CA ALA A 33 -17.09 1.67 -0.57
C ALA A 33 -18.41 1.05 -0.10
N ALA A 34 -18.60 -0.26 -0.35
CA ALA A 34 -19.81 -0.97 0.07
C ALA A 34 -19.96 -0.98 1.61
N VAL A 35 -18.85 -1.21 2.35
CA VAL A 35 -18.88 -1.17 3.83
C VAL A 35 -19.28 0.22 4.33
N PHE A 36 -18.68 1.30 3.81
CA PHE A 36 -18.98 2.66 4.26
C PHE A 36 -20.39 3.12 3.88
N LEU A 37 -20.91 2.69 2.72
CA LEU A 37 -22.31 2.94 2.35
C LEU A 37 -23.29 2.30 3.34
N ILE A 38 -23.00 1.09 3.81
CA ILE A 38 -23.87 0.38 4.76
C ILE A 38 -23.69 0.91 6.18
N ASP A 39 -22.46 0.86 6.70
CA ASP A 39 -22.21 1.11 8.13
C ASP A 39 -22.22 2.58 8.48
N ASP A 40 -21.64 3.46 7.64
CA ASP A 40 -21.58 4.89 7.92
C ASP A 40 -22.80 5.64 7.37
N ALA A 41 -23.22 5.39 6.12
CA ALA A 41 -24.31 6.12 5.48
C ALA A 41 -25.69 5.46 5.68
N GLY A 42 -25.77 4.23 6.18
CA GLY A 42 -27.03 3.54 6.47
C GLY A 42 -27.78 3.02 5.24
N MET A 43 -27.10 2.87 4.09
CA MET A 43 -27.70 2.30 2.89
C MET A 43 -28.00 0.82 3.09
N PRO A 44 -29.21 0.30 2.75
CA PRO A 44 -29.47 -1.14 2.78
C PRO A 44 -28.56 -1.90 1.82
N GLY A 45 -27.91 -2.98 2.27
CA GLY A 45 -27.00 -3.76 1.43
C GLY A 45 -27.63 -4.30 0.16
N LYS A 46 -28.91 -4.66 0.18
CA LYS A 46 -29.69 -5.08 -1.01
C LYS A 46 -29.77 -4.03 -2.12
N ASN A 47 -29.50 -2.76 -1.81
CA ASN A 47 -29.47 -1.67 -2.78
C ASN A 47 -28.07 -1.49 -3.41
N ILE A 48 -27.08 -2.28 -3.02
CA ILE A 48 -25.72 -2.18 -3.50
C ILE A 48 -25.42 -3.32 -4.44
N THR A 49 -24.91 -3.00 -5.64
CA THR A 49 -24.42 -3.98 -6.61
C THR A 49 -22.95 -3.69 -6.93
N LEU A 50 -22.10 -4.69 -6.75
CA LEU A 50 -20.68 -4.64 -7.07
C LEU A 50 -20.42 -5.45 -8.34
N TYR A 51 -19.71 -4.86 -9.30
CA TYR A 51 -19.35 -5.47 -10.59
C TYR A 51 -17.85 -5.77 -10.62
N GLU A 52 -17.48 -7.02 -10.88
CA GLU A 52 -16.08 -7.45 -10.99
C GLU A 52 -15.88 -8.26 -12.29
N LYS A 53 -14.81 -7.91 -13.04
CA LYS A 53 -14.46 -8.57 -14.30
C LYS A 53 -14.03 -10.03 -14.10
N ARG A 54 -13.39 -10.33 -12.98
CA ARG A 54 -12.90 -11.67 -12.61
C ARG A 54 -13.94 -12.44 -11.80
N ASN A 55 -13.70 -13.73 -11.62
CA ASN A 55 -14.48 -14.58 -10.70
C ASN A 55 -13.96 -14.53 -9.25
N SER A 56 -13.08 -13.58 -8.92
CA SER A 56 -12.44 -13.42 -7.62
C SER A 56 -12.37 -11.96 -7.22
N LEU A 57 -12.66 -11.67 -5.94
CA LEU A 57 -12.53 -10.35 -5.33
C LEU A 57 -11.13 -10.17 -4.74
N GLY A 58 -10.73 -8.91 -4.51
CA GLY A 58 -9.49 -8.54 -3.84
C GLY A 58 -8.56 -7.66 -4.67
N GLY A 59 -8.65 -7.72 -6.00
CA GLY A 59 -7.80 -6.89 -6.86
C GLY A 59 -6.31 -7.18 -6.65
N CYS A 60 -5.56 -6.18 -6.19
CA CYS A 60 -4.13 -6.32 -5.90
C CYS A 60 -3.84 -7.08 -4.59
N CYS A 61 -4.83 -7.22 -3.70
CA CYS A 61 -4.74 -8.00 -2.46
C CYS A 61 -5.14 -9.46 -2.66
N ASP A 62 -5.04 -9.97 -3.89
CA ASP A 62 -5.43 -11.33 -4.21
C ASP A 62 -4.32 -12.33 -3.88
N ALA A 63 -4.70 -13.48 -3.36
CA ALA A 63 -3.82 -14.59 -3.06
C ALA A 63 -4.58 -15.91 -3.26
N TYR A 64 -3.88 -16.92 -3.77
CA TYR A 64 -4.50 -18.21 -4.10
C TYR A 64 -3.67 -19.35 -3.50
N SER A 65 -4.38 -20.37 -3.00
CA SER A 65 -3.81 -21.68 -2.70
C SER A 65 -4.08 -22.61 -3.88
N GLY A 66 -3.01 -23.15 -4.48
CA GLY A 66 -3.07 -24.06 -5.62
C GLY A 66 -2.46 -25.44 -5.29
N GLU A 67 -2.66 -26.40 -6.20
CA GLU A 67 -1.99 -27.72 -6.09
C GLU A 67 -0.47 -27.58 -6.21
N ALA A 68 -0.02 -26.70 -7.13
CA ALA A 68 1.39 -26.41 -7.39
C ALA A 68 1.96 -25.29 -6.49
N GLY A 69 1.44 -25.07 -5.29
CA GLY A 69 1.91 -24.01 -4.40
C GLY A 69 0.96 -22.82 -4.31
N TYR A 70 1.50 -21.69 -3.88
CA TYR A 70 0.72 -20.47 -3.66
C TYR A 70 1.06 -19.39 -4.68
N ILE A 71 0.09 -18.52 -4.92
CA ILE A 71 0.24 -17.34 -5.77
C ILE A 71 -0.15 -16.12 -4.93
N CYS A 72 0.79 -15.19 -4.75
CA CYS A 72 0.56 -13.90 -4.13
C CYS A 72 1.40 -12.86 -4.91
N PRO A 73 0.81 -12.08 -5.81
CA PRO A 73 1.56 -11.22 -6.72
C PRO A 73 2.21 -10.01 -6.04
N GLY A 74 1.72 -9.61 -4.87
CA GLY A 74 2.25 -8.45 -4.15
C GLY A 74 2.31 -8.68 -2.65
N GLU A 75 3.38 -8.22 -2.07
CA GLU A 75 3.55 -8.07 -0.63
C GLU A 75 2.91 -6.76 -0.16
N ARG A 76 2.41 -6.72 1.06
CA ARG A 76 1.79 -5.54 1.66
C ARG A 76 2.31 -5.32 3.06
N GLU A 77 3.09 -4.28 3.19
CA GLU A 77 3.52 -3.80 4.48
C GLU A 77 2.57 -2.71 4.97
N LEU A 78 2.13 -2.82 6.19
CA LEU A 78 1.15 -1.94 6.78
C LEU A 78 1.81 -0.98 7.76
N GLU A 79 1.17 0.15 7.97
CA GLU A 79 1.67 1.22 8.81
C GLU A 79 0.63 1.64 9.84
N PRO A 80 1.04 2.04 11.06
CA PRO A 80 0.11 2.58 12.04
C PRO A 80 -0.67 3.80 11.57
N PHE A 81 -0.14 4.53 10.58
CA PHE A 81 -0.74 5.74 10.01
C PHE A 81 -1.74 5.47 8.88
N MET A 82 -2.14 4.22 8.67
CA MET A 82 -3.20 3.85 7.74
C MET A 82 -4.57 3.97 8.43
N GLU A 83 -4.95 5.19 8.79
CA GLU A 83 -6.11 5.47 9.64
C GLU A 83 -7.44 5.01 9.06
N CYS A 84 -7.62 5.13 7.73
CA CYS A 84 -8.85 4.68 7.08
C CYS A 84 -8.91 3.15 6.99
N LEU A 85 -7.78 2.50 6.72
CA LEU A 85 -7.70 1.04 6.74
C LEU A 85 -8.07 0.47 8.10
N TRP A 86 -7.45 1.00 9.17
CA TRP A 86 -7.73 0.51 10.52
C TRP A 86 -9.15 0.84 10.98
N TYR A 87 -9.70 1.96 10.53
CA TYR A 87 -11.12 2.27 10.74
C TYR A 87 -12.02 1.25 10.04
N LEU A 88 -11.75 0.89 8.79
CA LEU A 88 -12.46 -0.18 8.08
C LEU A 88 -12.35 -1.51 8.82
N CYS A 89 -11.13 -1.92 9.16
CA CYS A 89 -10.86 -3.19 9.85
C CYS A 89 -11.55 -3.29 11.23
N SER A 90 -11.79 -2.16 11.90
CA SER A 90 -12.51 -2.13 13.18
C SER A 90 -13.99 -2.49 13.07
N LYS A 91 -14.58 -2.39 11.87
CA LYS A 91 -16.01 -2.66 11.62
C LYS A 91 -16.28 -4.11 11.23
N ILE A 92 -15.27 -4.82 10.77
CA ILE A 92 -15.41 -6.16 10.16
C ILE A 92 -15.02 -7.21 11.18
N PRO A 93 -15.90 -8.19 11.47
CA PRO A 93 -15.56 -9.33 12.31
C PRO A 93 -14.47 -10.21 11.67
N SER A 94 -13.53 -10.72 12.48
CA SER A 94 -12.59 -11.75 12.01
C SER A 94 -13.33 -13.03 11.65
N LEU A 95 -12.88 -13.73 10.61
CA LEU A 95 -13.45 -15.03 10.23
C LEU A 95 -13.06 -16.15 11.21
N GLU A 96 -11.90 -16.05 11.87
CA GLU A 96 -11.44 -17.06 12.81
C GLU A 96 -12.07 -16.90 14.19
N ASP A 97 -12.31 -15.67 14.63
CA ASP A 97 -12.97 -15.34 15.89
C ASP A 97 -13.95 -14.18 15.68
N PRO A 98 -15.21 -14.44 15.30
CA PRO A 98 -16.19 -13.38 15.06
C PRO A 98 -16.51 -12.50 16.28
N SER A 99 -16.00 -12.82 17.45
CA SER A 99 -16.15 -11.98 18.65
C SER A 99 -15.22 -10.77 18.68
N ILE A 100 -14.23 -10.73 17.77
CA ILE A 100 -13.26 -9.65 17.62
C ILE A 100 -13.27 -9.11 16.19
N SER A 101 -12.75 -7.90 16.01
CA SER A 101 -12.60 -7.33 14.68
C SER A 101 -11.30 -7.79 13.98
N VAL A 102 -11.24 -7.59 12.66
CA VAL A 102 -10.00 -7.74 11.86
C VAL A 102 -8.89 -6.85 12.42
N LEU A 103 -9.23 -5.66 12.94
CA LEU A 103 -8.28 -4.78 13.63
C LEU A 103 -7.71 -5.46 14.90
N ASP A 104 -8.58 -6.02 15.75
CA ASP A 104 -8.14 -6.71 16.98
C ASP A 104 -7.24 -7.90 16.67
N GLU A 105 -7.58 -8.66 15.63
CA GLU A 105 -6.77 -9.79 15.16
C GLU A 105 -5.38 -9.33 14.72
N SER A 106 -5.30 -8.26 13.89
CA SER A 106 -4.05 -7.68 13.44
C SER A 106 -3.20 -7.14 14.60
N VAL A 107 -3.83 -6.50 15.59
CA VAL A 107 -3.14 -6.05 16.82
C VAL A 107 -2.50 -7.22 17.57
N ARG A 108 -3.23 -8.34 17.70
CA ARG A 108 -2.71 -9.55 18.36
C ARG A 108 -1.54 -10.11 17.57
N ALA A 109 -1.67 -10.25 16.23
CA ALA A 109 -0.63 -10.79 15.37
C ALA A 109 0.68 -9.98 15.48
N ASN A 110 0.61 -8.65 15.40
CA ASN A 110 1.77 -7.78 15.51
C ASN A 110 2.40 -7.74 16.92
N LYS A 111 1.62 -8.06 17.95
CA LYS A 111 2.15 -8.22 19.30
C LYS A 111 2.90 -9.52 19.46
N ASP A 112 2.42 -10.59 18.86
CA ASP A 112 2.99 -11.93 18.96
C ASP A 112 4.19 -12.10 18.02
N MET A 113 4.17 -11.45 16.84
CA MET A 113 5.23 -11.47 15.82
C MET A 113 5.57 -10.06 15.35
N PRO A 114 6.25 -9.25 16.17
CA PRO A 114 6.69 -7.92 15.76
C PRO A 114 7.79 -8.02 14.70
N ILE A 115 7.75 -7.14 13.69
CA ILE A 115 8.78 -7.09 12.66
C ILE A 115 10.03 -6.36 13.19
N HIS A 116 11.17 -7.01 13.01
CA HIS A 116 12.50 -6.47 13.28
C HIS A 116 13.53 -7.17 12.39
N SER A 117 14.14 -6.45 11.44
CA SER A 117 15.12 -7.00 10.51
C SER A 117 16.55 -6.74 10.97
N GLU A 118 17.34 -7.80 11.17
CA GLU A 118 18.79 -7.71 11.36
C GLU A 118 19.56 -7.76 10.03
N SER A 119 18.90 -8.16 8.94
CA SER A 119 19.48 -8.43 7.64
C SER A 119 18.84 -7.62 6.51
N ARG A 120 18.48 -6.36 6.77
CA ARG A 120 17.77 -5.50 5.81
C ARG A 120 18.47 -5.36 4.46
N LEU A 121 19.81 -5.22 4.47
CA LEU A 121 20.63 -5.15 3.26
C LEU A 121 21.71 -6.23 3.31
N LEU A 122 21.77 -7.04 2.25
CA LEU A 122 22.78 -8.09 2.06
C LEU A 122 23.68 -7.78 0.86
N CYS A 123 24.89 -8.29 0.90
CA CYS A 123 25.87 -8.23 -0.19
C CYS A 123 26.81 -9.44 -0.14
N LYS A 124 27.63 -9.62 -1.14
CA LYS A 124 28.72 -10.63 -1.17
C LYS A 124 28.24 -12.01 -0.70
N GLN A 125 27.16 -12.50 -1.31
CA GLN A 125 26.61 -13.83 -1.04
C GLN A 125 26.21 -14.03 0.44
N GLY A 126 25.25 -13.25 0.89
CA GLY A 126 24.62 -13.41 2.20
C GLY A 126 25.28 -12.67 3.37
N HIS A 127 26.28 -11.84 3.12
CA HIS A 127 26.88 -11.02 4.17
C HIS A 127 25.99 -9.80 4.46
N ILE A 128 25.71 -9.56 5.72
CA ILE A 128 24.96 -8.38 6.16
C ILE A 128 25.82 -7.12 5.89
N TYR A 129 25.20 -6.11 5.28
CA TYR A 129 25.86 -4.83 5.05
C TYR A 129 25.94 -4.02 6.35
N GLU A 130 27.13 -3.96 6.94
CA GLU A 130 27.36 -3.39 8.27
C GLU A 130 26.96 -1.92 8.42
N LYS A 131 26.93 -1.15 7.31
CA LYS A 131 26.60 0.28 7.34
C LYS A 131 25.12 0.58 7.14
N VAL A 132 24.25 -0.41 7.12
CA VAL A 132 22.81 -0.22 6.90
C VAL A 132 22.20 0.79 7.87
N HIS A 133 22.68 0.85 9.11
CA HIS A 133 22.20 1.76 10.16
C HIS A 133 22.87 3.15 10.13
N ASP A 134 23.78 3.40 9.20
CA ASP A 134 24.48 4.67 9.08
C ASP A 134 23.77 5.60 8.08
N TYR A 135 22.86 6.40 8.60
CA TYR A 135 22.10 7.40 7.83
C TYR A 135 22.75 8.80 7.88
N ARG A 136 24.01 8.89 8.36
CA ARG A 136 24.71 10.18 8.37
C ARG A 136 24.84 10.74 6.96
N MET A 137 24.55 12.00 6.84
CA MET A 137 24.58 12.77 5.59
C MET A 137 25.49 13.97 5.74
N SER A 138 26.04 14.45 4.63
CA SER A 138 26.70 15.74 4.61
C SER A 138 25.76 16.88 5.05
N PRO A 139 26.26 17.97 5.62
CA PRO A 139 25.42 19.12 5.98
C PRO A 139 24.64 19.68 4.79
N GLU A 140 25.21 19.60 3.58
CA GLU A 140 24.55 20.01 2.35
C GLU A 140 23.33 19.13 2.02
N LEU A 141 23.51 17.79 2.08
CA LEU A 141 22.40 16.86 1.82
C LEU A 141 21.31 16.98 2.90
N LEU A 142 21.67 17.18 4.17
CA LEU A 142 20.69 17.42 5.25
C LEU A 142 19.82 18.65 4.97
N LEU A 143 20.43 19.76 4.54
CA LEU A 143 19.69 20.97 4.17
C LEU A 143 18.78 20.73 2.96
N LYS A 144 19.27 19.97 1.98
CA LYS A 144 18.50 19.61 0.77
C LYS A 144 17.32 18.72 1.12
N MET A 145 17.49 17.73 2.01
CA MET A 145 16.42 16.88 2.52
C MET A 145 15.38 17.68 3.30
N GLU A 146 15.80 18.61 4.15
CA GLU A 146 14.89 19.48 4.88
C GLU A 146 14.08 20.37 3.92
N HIS A 147 14.74 20.93 2.92
CA HIS A 147 14.04 21.69 1.86
C HIS A 147 13.08 20.80 1.09
N PHE A 148 13.49 19.60 0.68
CA PHE A 148 12.65 18.62 -0.02
C PHE A 148 11.35 18.32 0.73
N THR A 149 11.42 18.06 2.03
CA THR A 149 10.24 17.73 2.83
C THR A 149 9.34 18.94 3.13
N SER A 150 9.77 20.17 2.86
CA SER A 150 9.07 21.41 3.18
C SER A 150 8.60 22.23 1.98
N ILE A 151 9.15 22.01 0.78
CA ILE A 151 8.76 22.69 -0.44
C ILE A 151 7.29 22.36 -0.79
N PRO A 152 6.50 23.29 -1.34
CA PRO A 152 5.14 23.03 -1.79
C PRO A 152 5.10 21.90 -2.84
N GLU A 153 4.13 21.00 -2.75
CA GLU A 153 3.95 19.89 -3.71
C GLU A 153 3.91 20.35 -5.16
N LYS A 154 3.29 21.50 -5.42
CA LYS A 154 3.21 22.11 -6.74
C LYS A 154 4.57 22.39 -7.38
N ASP A 155 5.59 22.67 -6.59
CA ASP A 155 6.94 22.98 -7.09
C ASP A 155 7.71 21.70 -7.48
N LEU A 156 7.15 20.51 -7.18
CA LEU A 156 7.69 19.20 -7.52
C LEU A 156 6.92 18.52 -8.67
N GLU A 157 5.89 19.17 -9.22
CA GLU A 157 5.14 18.63 -10.36
C GLU A 157 6.04 18.38 -11.57
N ASP A 158 5.81 17.28 -12.29
CA ASP A 158 6.59 16.81 -13.45
C ASP A 158 8.10 16.62 -13.19
N MET A 159 8.58 16.73 -11.95
CA MET A 159 9.98 16.57 -11.55
C MET A 159 10.27 15.14 -11.10
N THR A 160 11.43 14.61 -11.52
CA THR A 160 11.93 13.33 -11.01
C THR A 160 12.72 13.49 -9.71
N ILE A 161 12.92 12.41 -8.96
CA ILE A 161 13.79 12.40 -7.78
C ILE A 161 15.22 12.81 -8.17
N GLU A 162 15.73 12.30 -9.32
CA GLU A 162 17.07 12.64 -9.79
C GLU A 162 17.19 14.08 -10.28
N ASP A 163 16.12 14.69 -10.80
CA ASP A 163 16.11 16.12 -11.13
C ASP A 163 16.25 16.99 -9.87
N TYR A 164 15.59 16.59 -8.79
CA TYR A 164 15.68 17.31 -7.53
C TYR A 164 17.02 17.14 -6.82
N PHE A 165 17.46 15.89 -6.61
CA PHE A 165 18.69 15.60 -5.85
C PHE A 165 19.97 15.75 -6.68
N GLY A 166 19.90 15.61 -8.00
CA GLY A 166 21.02 15.48 -8.91
C GLY A 166 21.43 14.03 -9.11
N LYS A 167 21.69 13.64 -10.35
CA LYS A 167 21.94 12.22 -10.74
C LYS A 167 23.09 11.57 -9.98
N ASP A 168 24.17 12.31 -9.73
CA ASP A 168 25.37 11.81 -9.03
C ASP A 168 25.39 12.21 -7.54
N SER A 169 24.23 12.51 -6.96
CA SER A 169 24.12 12.94 -5.58
C SER A 169 24.50 11.85 -4.58
N GLU A 170 25.12 12.26 -3.46
CA GLU A 170 25.34 11.43 -2.28
C GLU A 170 24.07 10.70 -1.81
N PHE A 171 22.89 11.31 -2.05
CA PHE A 171 21.58 10.74 -1.69
C PHE A 171 21.42 9.31 -2.23
N PHE A 172 21.72 9.07 -3.51
CA PHE A 172 21.53 7.76 -4.16
C PHE A 172 22.54 6.69 -3.72
N HIS A 173 23.58 7.08 -2.99
CA HIS A 173 24.60 6.18 -2.43
C HIS A 173 24.43 5.98 -0.92
N SER A 174 23.47 6.65 -0.31
CA SER A 174 23.21 6.56 1.14
C SER A 174 22.47 5.28 1.53
N SER A 175 22.70 4.81 2.76
CA SER A 175 21.91 3.70 3.33
C SER A 175 20.41 4.05 3.42
N LEU A 176 20.08 5.33 3.62
CA LEU A 176 18.70 5.79 3.58
C LEU A 176 18.04 5.51 2.23
N TRP A 177 18.72 5.86 1.11
CA TRP A 177 18.17 5.59 -0.22
C TRP A 177 18.01 4.10 -0.46
N TRP A 178 19.02 3.29 -0.15
CA TRP A 178 18.95 1.83 -0.32
C TRP A 178 17.79 1.21 0.44
N CYS A 179 17.57 1.59 1.68
CA CYS A 179 16.43 1.10 2.46
C CYS A 179 15.09 1.67 1.96
N TYR A 180 15.08 2.93 1.51
CA TYR A 180 13.88 3.62 1.06
C TYR A 180 13.37 3.09 -0.29
N HIS A 181 14.25 3.06 -1.29
CA HIS A 181 13.79 2.72 -2.64
C HIS A 181 13.47 1.24 -2.79
N SER A 182 14.20 0.36 -2.12
CA SER A 182 13.95 -1.08 -2.18
C SER A 182 12.72 -1.52 -1.40
N MET A 183 12.30 -0.74 -0.39
CA MET A 183 11.08 -0.97 0.37
C MET A 183 9.84 -0.45 -0.35
N LEU A 184 9.95 0.73 -0.95
CA LEU A 184 8.83 1.48 -1.49
C LEU A 184 8.79 1.49 -3.02
N ALA A 185 9.64 0.69 -3.68
CA ALA A 185 9.74 0.53 -5.13
C ALA A 185 10.06 1.82 -5.91
N PHE A 186 10.72 2.81 -5.29
CA PHE A 186 11.11 4.03 -5.98
C PHE A 186 12.35 3.82 -6.85
N LYS A 187 12.35 4.46 -8.00
CA LYS A 187 13.50 4.56 -8.91
C LYS A 187 13.89 6.03 -9.09
N PRO A 188 15.16 6.37 -9.41
CA PRO A 188 15.59 7.78 -9.51
C PRO A 188 14.75 8.63 -10.45
N TYR A 189 14.19 8.05 -11.52
CA TYR A 189 13.33 8.72 -12.50
C TYR A 189 11.85 8.80 -12.10
N HIS A 190 11.47 8.29 -10.92
CA HIS A 190 10.11 8.44 -10.40
C HIS A 190 9.86 9.85 -9.87
N SER A 191 8.60 10.16 -9.62
CA SER A 191 8.11 11.46 -9.20
C SER A 191 8.72 11.93 -7.87
N ALA A 192 9.31 13.13 -7.89
CA ALA A 192 9.76 13.79 -6.66
C ALA A 192 8.57 14.15 -5.74
N LEU A 193 7.41 14.48 -6.31
CA LEU A 193 6.18 14.75 -5.58
C LEU A 193 5.75 13.52 -4.75
N GLU A 194 5.67 12.36 -5.39
CA GLU A 194 5.28 11.13 -4.70
C GLU A 194 6.32 10.73 -3.64
N ALA A 195 7.61 10.83 -3.96
CA ALA A 195 8.67 10.58 -2.99
C ALA A 195 8.56 11.51 -1.77
N GLN A 196 8.30 12.82 -1.97
CA GLN A 196 8.09 13.77 -0.87
C GLN A 196 6.92 13.35 0.03
N ARG A 197 5.80 12.92 -0.57
CA ARG A 197 4.62 12.45 0.17
C ARG A 197 4.96 11.29 1.09
N TYR A 198 5.72 10.30 0.61
CA TYR A 198 6.20 9.18 1.44
C TYR A 198 7.10 9.64 2.58
N PHE A 199 8.04 10.56 2.32
CA PHE A 199 8.89 11.14 3.37
C PHE A 199 8.10 11.88 4.45
N ASN A 200 6.94 12.42 4.10
CA ASN A 200 6.12 13.22 4.99
C ASN A 200 5.01 12.45 5.69
N ARG A 201 4.49 11.37 5.06
CA ARG A 201 3.26 10.71 5.46
C ARG A 201 3.47 9.67 6.56
N PHE A 202 4.49 8.85 6.45
CA PHE A 202 4.76 7.75 7.36
C PHE A 202 5.93 8.01 8.31
N GLY A 203 5.83 7.45 9.53
CA GLY A 203 6.90 7.50 10.53
C GLY A 203 8.05 6.53 10.27
N LEU A 204 7.97 5.77 9.20
CA LEU A 204 8.87 4.66 8.89
C LEU A 204 10.29 5.10 8.51
N LEU A 205 10.45 6.28 7.93
CA LEU A 205 11.67 6.75 7.27
C LEU A 205 12.96 6.55 8.09
N ASN A 206 12.90 6.77 9.38
CA ASN A 206 14.05 6.62 10.29
C ASN A 206 14.21 5.20 10.85
N ARG A 207 13.39 4.25 10.39
CA ARG A 207 13.38 2.85 10.86
C ARG A 207 13.46 1.83 9.73
N LEU A 208 13.66 2.28 8.50
CA LEU A 208 13.75 1.42 7.32
C LEU A 208 14.91 0.43 7.38
N ASP A 209 15.90 0.68 8.21
CA ASP A 209 17.06 -0.19 8.43
C ASP A 209 16.77 -1.41 9.29
N TYR A 210 15.79 -1.32 10.20
CA TYR A 210 15.31 -2.43 11.03
C TYR A 210 13.88 -2.85 10.69
N LEU A 211 13.18 -2.07 9.87
CA LEU A 211 11.76 -2.21 9.58
C LEU A 211 10.86 -2.20 10.83
N GLU A 212 11.36 -1.62 11.93
CA GLU A 212 10.59 -1.50 13.16
C GLU A 212 9.35 -0.63 12.99
N GLY A 213 8.20 -1.15 13.42
CA GLY A 213 6.91 -0.46 13.35
C GLY A 213 6.17 -0.65 12.03
N ILE A 214 6.70 -1.45 11.12
CA ILE A 214 5.90 -2.08 10.08
C ILE A 214 4.96 -3.07 10.72
N LEU A 215 3.75 -3.09 10.21
CA LEU A 215 2.67 -3.95 10.66
C LEU A 215 2.30 -4.93 9.56
N HIS A 216 1.70 -6.03 9.95
CA HIS A 216 1.19 -7.06 9.06
C HIS A 216 -0.18 -7.57 9.52
N THR A 217 -0.90 -8.21 8.65
CA THR A 217 -2.08 -9.00 8.99
C THR A 217 -1.67 -10.37 9.52
N LYS A 218 -2.58 -11.11 10.12
CA LYS A 218 -2.28 -12.45 10.66
C LYS A 218 -1.88 -13.44 9.57
N ARG A 219 -2.57 -13.37 8.42
CA ARG A 219 -2.31 -14.13 7.19
C ARG A 219 -2.10 -13.17 6.04
N ASN A 220 -2.03 -13.66 4.81
CA ASN A 220 -2.10 -12.80 3.63
C ASN A 220 -3.36 -11.93 3.64
N ASP A 221 -3.33 -10.79 2.94
CA ASP A 221 -4.42 -9.82 2.96
C ASP A 221 -5.76 -10.37 2.43
N LYS A 222 -5.71 -11.34 1.52
CA LYS A 222 -6.94 -11.98 1.03
C LYS A 222 -7.67 -12.71 2.16
N ASP A 223 -6.94 -13.47 2.94
CA ASP A 223 -7.51 -14.28 4.02
C ASP A 223 -7.88 -13.41 5.23
N SER A 224 -7.02 -12.43 5.58
CA SER A 224 -7.21 -11.60 6.78
C SER A 224 -8.15 -10.40 6.58
N VAL A 225 -8.29 -9.88 5.35
CA VAL A 225 -9.04 -8.62 5.11
C VAL A 225 -10.14 -8.82 4.06
N ILE A 226 -9.79 -9.32 2.86
CA ILE A 226 -10.74 -9.38 1.74
C ILE A 226 -11.88 -10.37 2.01
N LYS A 227 -11.57 -11.60 2.44
CA LYS A 227 -12.58 -12.61 2.74
C LYS A 227 -13.52 -12.21 3.89
N PRO A 228 -13.01 -11.66 5.02
CA PRO A 228 -13.89 -11.13 6.06
C PRO A 228 -14.82 -10.04 5.58
N ILE A 229 -14.33 -9.07 4.79
CA ILE A 229 -15.17 -8.01 4.22
C ILE A 229 -16.21 -8.61 3.27
N HIS A 230 -15.80 -9.50 2.38
CA HIS A 230 -16.72 -10.15 1.43
C HIS A 230 -17.84 -10.88 2.17
N LYS A 231 -17.49 -11.73 3.15
CA LYS A 231 -18.49 -12.45 3.97
C LYS A 231 -19.44 -11.49 4.68
N TRP A 232 -18.92 -10.43 5.27
CA TRP A 232 -19.76 -9.43 5.94
C TRP A 232 -20.72 -8.75 4.97
N LEU A 233 -20.27 -8.38 3.77
CA LEU A 233 -21.09 -7.75 2.74
C LEU A 233 -22.16 -8.69 2.20
N GLU A 234 -21.86 -9.99 2.00
CA GLU A 234 -22.85 -11.00 1.65
C GLU A 234 -23.95 -11.10 2.72
N ASP A 235 -23.57 -11.12 4.00
CA ASP A 235 -24.52 -11.15 5.13
C ASP A 235 -25.38 -9.89 5.21
N GLN A 236 -24.90 -8.74 4.70
CA GLN A 236 -25.70 -7.51 4.54
C GLN A 236 -26.58 -7.52 3.28
N GLY A 237 -26.47 -8.51 2.41
CA GLY A 237 -27.28 -8.67 1.21
C GLY A 237 -26.81 -7.90 -0.01
N VAL A 238 -25.53 -7.54 -0.07
CA VAL A 238 -24.89 -6.92 -1.25
C VAL A 238 -24.89 -7.90 -2.44
N ALA A 239 -25.25 -7.42 -3.61
CA ALA A 239 -25.23 -8.23 -4.83
C ALA A 239 -23.85 -8.15 -5.51
N PHE A 240 -23.21 -9.30 -5.71
CA PHE A 240 -21.95 -9.42 -6.44
C PHE A 240 -22.20 -9.94 -7.85
N ARG A 241 -21.82 -9.16 -8.88
CA ARG A 241 -21.82 -9.57 -10.27
C ARG A 241 -20.39 -9.84 -10.73
N MET A 242 -19.99 -11.09 -10.53
CA MET A 242 -18.69 -11.58 -11.00
C MET A 242 -18.73 -11.81 -12.51
N ASP A 243 -17.56 -12.00 -13.13
CA ASP A 243 -17.39 -12.18 -14.58
C ASP A 243 -18.08 -11.09 -15.42
N THR A 244 -18.15 -9.87 -14.85
CA THR A 244 -18.89 -8.74 -15.42
C THR A 244 -17.95 -7.58 -15.72
N ALA A 245 -17.49 -7.51 -16.97
CA ALA A 245 -16.56 -6.49 -17.44
C ALA A 245 -17.30 -5.20 -17.85
N VAL A 246 -17.26 -4.19 -17.01
CA VAL A 246 -17.67 -2.83 -17.36
C VAL A 246 -16.58 -2.20 -18.24
N TYR A 247 -16.97 -1.60 -19.38
CA TYR A 247 -16.00 -0.97 -20.29
C TYR A 247 -16.27 0.51 -20.56
N ASP A 248 -17.47 1.03 -20.20
CA ASP A 248 -17.81 2.44 -20.38
C ASP A 248 -19.00 2.85 -19.50
N LEU A 249 -19.21 4.17 -19.35
CA LEU A 249 -20.38 4.78 -18.70
C LEU A 249 -21.13 5.68 -19.69
N GLU A 250 -22.45 5.59 -19.70
CA GLU A 250 -23.29 6.57 -20.40
C GLU A 250 -23.55 7.77 -19.49
N MET A 251 -23.30 8.95 -20.01
CA MET A 251 -23.42 10.21 -19.29
C MET A 251 -24.14 11.26 -20.13
N ASP A 252 -24.63 12.31 -19.47
CA ASP A 252 -25.14 13.50 -20.17
C ASP A 252 -24.03 14.22 -20.98
N GLU A 253 -24.39 15.16 -21.85
CA GLU A 253 -23.44 15.88 -22.71
C GLU A 253 -22.38 16.63 -21.92
N ALA A 254 -22.69 17.11 -20.72
CA ALA A 254 -21.77 17.81 -19.83
C ALA A 254 -20.87 16.85 -19.02
N CYS A 255 -21.12 15.53 -19.14
CA CYS A 255 -20.49 14.48 -18.35
C CYS A 255 -20.66 14.67 -16.82
N ASN A 256 -21.83 15.14 -16.39
CA ASN A 256 -22.11 15.40 -14.98
C ASN A 256 -22.89 14.26 -14.30
N THR A 257 -23.74 13.58 -15.06
CA THR A 257 -24.62 12.52 -14.52
C THR A 257 -24.50 11.24 -15.32
N VAL A 258 -24.24 10.12 -14.63
CA VAL A 258 -24.27 8.77 -15.20
C VAL A 258 -25.71 8.27 -15.20
N TYR A 259 -26.15 7.73 -16.36
CA TYR A 259 -27.45 7.08 -16.49
C TYR A 259 -27.39 5.68 -17.11
N GLY A 260 -26.19 5.19 -17.43
CA GLY A 260 -26.01 3.83 -17.91
C GLY A 260 -24.62 3.27 -17.67
N ILE A 261 -24.54 1.99 -17.36
CA ILE A 261 -23.29 1.23 -17.19
C ILE A 261 -23.20 0.23 -18.34
N LYS A 262 -22.18 0.37 -19.19
CA LYS A 262 -21.96 -0.50 -20.35
C LYS A 262 -21.13 -1.72 -19.96
N ILE A 263 -21.72 -2.89 -20.12
CA ILE A 263 -21.09 -4.17 -19.87
C ILE A 263 -20.72 -4.82 -21.21
N LYS A 264 -19.49 -5.35 -21.29
CA LYS A 264 -18.99 -6.03 -22.48
C LYS A 264 -19.90 -7.22 -22.84
N ASN A 265 -20.43 -7.22 -24.09
CA ASN A 265 -21.32 -8.26 -24.62
C ASN A 265 -22.65 -8.41 -23.86
N GLN A 266 -23.13 -7.41 -23.15
CA GLN A 266 -24.43 -7.41 -22.45
C GLN A 266 -25.17 -6.09 -22.69
N GLU A 267 -26.44 -6.05 -22.29
CA GLU A 267 -27.21 -4.80 -22.29
C GLU A 267 -26.69 -3.80 -21.28
N THR A 268 -26.85 -2.51 -21.61
CA THR A 268 -26.54 -1.42 -20.69
C THR A 268 -27.44 -1.48 -19.46
N ILE A 269 -26.85 -1.40 -18.27
CA ILE A 269 -27.59 -1.31 -17.02
C ILE A 269 -28.02 0.14 -16.81
N PRO A 270 -29.34 0.42 -16.71
CA PRO A 270 -29.81 1.79 -16.45
C PRO A 270 -29.49 2.23 -15.03
N VAL A 271 -29.09 3.50 -14.89
CA VAL A 271 -28.81 4.16 -13.61
C VAL A 271 -29.76 5.35 -13.48
N ARG A 272 -30.47 5.46 -12.36
CA ARG A 272 -31.32 6.62 -12.08
C ARG A 272 -30.44 7.81 -11.66
N ALA A 273 -30.87 9.01 -11.92
CA ALA A 273 -30.10 10.22 -11.57
C ALA A 273 -29.79 10.34 -10.05
N GLN A 274 -30.62 9.73 -9.22
CA GLN A 274 -30.45 9.71 -7.76
C GLN A 274 -29.57 8.55 -7.24
N ASP A 275 -29.28 7.54 -8.08
CA ASP A 275 -28.43 6.41 -7.71
C ASP A 275 -26.96 6.84 -7.74
N TYR A 276 -26.12 6.13 -7.03
CA TYR A 276 -24.67 6.41 -6.97
C TYR A 276 -23.88 5.44 -7.84
N VAL A 277 -22.85 5.94 -8.50
CA VAL A 277 -21.85 5.17 -9.22
C VAL A 277 -20.47 5.44 -8.61
N LEU A 278 -19.82 4.40 -8.11
CA LEU A 278 -18.45 4.48 -7.59
C LEU A 278 -17.55 3.65 -8.52
N LEU A 279 -16.64 4.32 -9.22
CA LEU A 279 -15.77 3.71 -10.21
C LEU A 279 -14.34 3.64 -9.72
N THR A 280 -13.78 2.45 -9.61
CA THR A 280 -12.33 2.30 -9.45
C THR A 280 -11.63 2.71 -10.75
N SER A 281 -10.78 3.74 -10.71
CA SER A 281 -10.21 4.36 -11.91
C SER A 281 -9.02 3.62 -12.52
N GLY A 282 -8.79 2.35 -12.15
CA GLY A 282 -7.72 1.51 -12.70
C GLY A 282 -7.16 0.54 -11.68
N SER A 283 -6.25 -0.32 -12.13
CA SER A 283 -5.55 -1.27 -11.27
C SER A 283 -4.10 -1.43 -11.71
N MET A 284 -3.17 -1.39 -10.75
CA MET A 284 -1.76 -1.68 -11.01
C MET A 284 -1.53 -3.12 -11.50
N MET A 285 -2.49 -4.03 -11.26
CA MET A 285 -2.47 -5.41 -11.76
C MET A 285 -3.05 -5.56 -13.16
N THR A 286 -3.42 -4.47 -13.83
CA THR A 286 -3.90 -4.53 -15.21
C THR A 286 -2.82 -5.15 -16.10
N ASN A 287 -3.23 -6.10 -16.94
CA ASN A 287 -2.37 -6.85 -17.86
C ASN A 287 -1.27 -7.68 -17.17
N ALA A 288 -1.37 -7.94 -15.87
CA ALA A 288 -0.45 -8.86 -15.21
C ALA A 288 -0.52 -10.25 -15.85
N SER A 289 0.65 -10.87 -16.02
CA SER A 289 0.81 -12.22 -16.54
C SER A 289 1.62 -13.07 -15.57
N TYR A 290 1.45 -14.37 -15.65
CA TYR A 290 2.07 -15.31 -14.74
C TYR A 290 2.95 -16.31 -15.49
N GLY A 291 4.02 -16.73 -14.84
CA GLY A 291 4.87 -17.83 -15.21
C GLY A 291 5.02 -18.79 -14.03
N ASP A 292 5.80 -19.84 -14.25
CA ASP A 292 6.05 -20.90 -13.28
C ASP A 292 7.52 -21.35 -13.31
N ASN A 293 7.79 -22.51 -12.75
CA ASN A 293 9.14 -23.08 -12.70
C ASN A 293 9.86 -23.10 -14.06
N ILE A 294 9.13 -23.35 -15.17
CA ILE A 294 9.70 -23.57 -16.49
C ILE A 294 9.18 -22.62 -17.59
N HIS A 295 8.16 -21.82 -17.27
CA HIS A 295 7.60 -20.84 -18.18
C HIS A 295 7.85 -19.42 -17.67
N ILE A 296 8.20 -18.52 -18.59
CA ILE A 296 8.39 -17.10 -18.29
C ILE A 296 7.03 -16.39 -18.16
N ALA A 297 6.97 -15.34 -17.35
CA ALA A 297 5.83 -14.42 -17.32
C ALA A 297 6.00 -13.36 -18.41
N GLU A 298 5.40 -13.59 -19.58
CA GLU A 298 5.52 -12.67 -20.73
C GLU A 298 4.83 -11.33 -20.46
N ILE A 299 5.47 -10.23 -20.86
CA ILE A 299 4.87 -8.89 -20.69
C ILE A 299 3.67 -8.71 -21.62
N ASN A 300 2.52 -8.46 -21.05
CA ASN A 300 1.30 -8.15 -21.79
C ASN A 300 1.23 -6.65 -22.08
N ARG A 301 1.34 -6.27 -23.36
CA ARG A 301 1.29 -4.90 -23.88
C ARG A 301 -0.03 -4.54 -24.56
N ASP A 302 -1.08 -5.31 -24.33
CA ASP A 302 -2.41 -5.01 -24.87
C ASP A 302 -2.91 -3.66 -24.35
N THR A 303 -3.36 -2.81 -25.27
CA THR A 303 -3.92 -1.47 -24.98
C THR A 303 -5.40 -1.35 -25.31
N GLU A 304 -6.01 -2.41 -25.84
CA GLU A 304 -7.43 -2.40 -26.24
C GLU A 304 -8.34 -2.77 -25.06
N ASP A 305 -7.97 -3.79 -24.28
CA ASP A 305 -8.73 -4.21 -23.08
C ASP A 305 -7.89 -4.05 -21.81
N MET A 306 -7.82 -2.83 -21.32
CA MET A 306 -7.10 -2.49 -20.09
C MET A 306 -8.04 -2.48 -18.85
N GLY A 307 -9.17 -3.18 -18.91
CA GLY A 307 -10.14 -3.23 -17.82
C GLY A 307 -10.61 -1.83 -17.41
N LEU A 308 -10.53 -1.49 -16.13
CA LEU A 308 -11.00 -0.20 -15.60
C LEU A 308 -10.23 1.00 -16.14
N PHE A 309 -8.99 0.84 -16.57
CA PHE A 309 -8.28 1.91 -17.30
C PHE A 309 -8.97 2.25 -18.63
N THR A 310 -9.59 1.29 -19.30
CA THR A 310 -10.38 1.58 -20.51
C THR A 310 -11.54 2.51 -20.19
N VAL A 311 -12.27 2.27 -19.09
CA VAL A 311 -13.36 3.16 -18.64
C VAL A 311 -12.83 4.56 -18.34
N TRP A 312 -11.73 4.67 -17.61
CA TRP A 312 -11.13 5.96 -17.29
C TRP A 312 -10.64 6.71 -18.54
N LYS A 313 -9.98 6.02 -19.47
CA LYS A 313 -9.58 6.63 -20.78
C LYS A 313 -10.78 7.16 -21.55
N ASN A 314 -11.89 6.42 -21.59
CA ASN A 314 -13.11 6.86 -22.28
C ASN A 314 -13.71 8.11 -21.62
N LEU A 315 -13.72 8.20 -20.29
CA LEU A 315 -14.17 9.38 -19.57
C LEU A 315 -13.25 10.59 -19.82
N ALA A 316 -11.94 10.40 -19.71
CA ALA A 316 -10.94 11.46 -19.92
C ALA A 316 -10.96 12.00 -21.38
N ALA A 317 -11.21 11.14 -22.35
CA ALA A 317 -11.38 11.54 -23.74
C ALA A 317 -12.60 12.45 -23.98
N ARG A 318 -13.67 12.32 -23.17
CA ARG A 318 -14.88 13.15 -23.25
C ARG A 318 -14.71 14.48 -22.52
N ASN A 319 -14.06 14.46 -21.35
CA ASN A 319 -13.90 15.66 -20.55
C ASN A 319 -12.62 15.62 -19.68
N LYS A 320 -11.81 16.70 -19.77
CA LYS A 320 -10.55 16.83 -19.03
C LYS A 320 -10.68 16.80 -17.50
N LYS A 321 -11.89 17.01 -16.95
CA LYS A 321 -12.13 16.88 -15.49
C LYS A 321 -11.87 15.48 -14.93
N PHE A 322 -11.77 14.48 -15.80
CA PHE A 322 -11.43 13.10 -15.44
C PHE A 322 -9.93 12.81 -15.47
N GLY A 323 -9.08 13.85 -15.57
CA GLY A 323 -7.62 13.70 -15.52
C GLY A 323 -7.00 13.27 -16.85
N ASN A 324 -5.79 12.70 -16.77
CA ASN A 324 -4.96 12.32 -17.91
C ASN A 324 -4.36 10.91 -17.71
N PRO A 325 -5.10 9.84 -18.00
CA PRO A 325 -4.62 8.46 -17.80
C PRO A 325 -3.35 8.12 -18.59
N ASP A 326 -3.05 8.80 -19.69
CA ASP A 326 -1.87 8.51 -20.51
C ASP A 326 -0.56 8.81 -19.76
N LYS A 327 -0.56 9.70 -18.76
CA LYS A 327 0.60 9.93 -17.88
C LYS A 327 1.04 8.65 -17.15
N PHE A 328 0.11 7.78 -16.87
CA PHE A 328 0.34 6.53 -16.13
C PHE A 328 0.53 5.32 -17.05
N LEU A 329 -0.05 5.35 -18.25
CA LEU A 329 -0.17 4.18 -19.11
C LEU A 329 0.82 4.15 -20.28
N SER A 330 1.49 5.27 -20.59
CA SER A 330 2.37 5.37 -21.76
C SER A 330 3.81 4.86 -21.54
N HIS A 331 4.16 4.41 -20.35
CA HIS A 331 5.56 4.18 -19.97
C HIS A 331 5.83 2.77 -19.43
N ILE A 332 5.22 1.72 -20.03
CA ILE A 332 5.33 0.32 -19.58
C ILE A 332 6.78 -0.08 -19.27
N ASP A 333 7.75 0.32 -20.11
CA ASP A 333 9.15 -0.06 -19.89
C ASP A 333 9.78 0.57 -18.63
N LYS A 334 9.19 1.65 -18.11
CA LYS A 334 9.59 2.30 -16.86
C LYS A 334 8.76 1.85 -15.65
N THR A 335 7.51 1.44 -15.90
CA THR A 335 6.53 1.15 -14.84
C THR A 335 6.40 -0.33 -14.51
N LYS A 336 6.89 -1.19 -15.38
CA LYS A 336 6.89 -2.65 -15.15
C LYS A 336 7.87 -3.05 -14.06
N TRP A 337 7.50 -4.06 -13.33
CA TRP A 337 8.44 -4.88 -12.58
C TRP A 337 7.95 -6.33 -12.53
N MET A 338 8.76 -7.21 -11.98
CA MET A 338 8.45 -8.61 -11.82
C MET A 338 8.59 -9.04 -10.37
N SER A 339 7.59 -9.72 -9.86
CA SER A 339 7.62 -10.39 -8.56
C SER A 339 7.57 -11.91 -8.74
N PHE A 340 7.82 -12.62 -7.66
CA PHE A 340 7.64 -14.06 -7.58
C PHE A 340 7.20 -14.48 -6.19
N PHE A 341 6.52 -15.62 -6.12
CA PHE A 341 6.14 -16.27 -4.88
C PHE A 341 6.66 -17.70 -4.91
N LEU A 342 7.56 -18.00 -3.98
CA LEU A 342 8.19 -19.31 -3.85
C LEU A 342 7.51 -20.11 -2.75
N THR A 343 7.10 -21.32 -3.06
CA THR A 343 6.62 -22.35 -2.12
C THR A 343 7.62 -23.47 -2.12
N VAL A 344 8.13 -23.84 -0.94
CA VAL A 344 9.00 -25.00 -0.77
C VAL A 344 8.24 -26.04 0.09
N GLU A 345 8.09 -27.24 -0.43
CA GLU A 345 7.34 -28.33 0.19
C GLU A 345 8.28 -29.43 0.65
N ASP A 346 8.10 -29.92 1.89
CA ASP A 346 8.87 -31.00 2.48
C ASP A 346 10.40 -30.83 2.51
N TYR A 347 10.89 -29.57 2.54
CA TYR A 347 12.31 -29.26 2.65
C TYR A 347 12.58 -28.08 3.61
N PRO A 348 12.32 -28.24 4.92
CA PRO A 348 12.46 -27.18 5.91
C PRO A 348 13.92 -26.69 6.09
N GLU A 349 14.92 -27.50 5.74
CA GLU A 349 16.34 -27.19 5.90
C GLU A 349 16.75 -25.91 5.17
N PHE A 350 16.08 -25.58 4.07
CA PHE A 350 16.32 -24.32 3.36
C PHE A 350 15.93 -23.11 4.21
N PHE A 351 14.73 -23.11 4.80
CA PHE A 351 14.26 -22.02 5.65
C PHE A 351 15.00 -21.97 6.99
N GLU A 352 15.37 -23.09 7.58
CA GLU A 352 16.23 -23.14 8.77
C GLU A 352 17.59 -22.47 8.51
N ARG A 353 18.17 -22.69 7.32
CA ARG A 353 19.42 -22.03 6.90
C ARG A 353 19.24 -20.54 6.67
N LEU A 354 18.10 -20.11 6.07
CA LEU A 354 17.75 -18.71 5.92
C LEU A 354 17.61 -18.02 7.26
N GLU A 355 16.87 -18.58 8.22
CA GLU A 355 16.70 -18.03 9.56
C GLU A 355 18.04 -17.89 10.30
N LYS A 356 18.90 -18.89 10.19
CA LYS A 356 20.24 -18.84 10.78
C LYS A 356 21.11 -17.74 10.15
N MET A 357 21.04 -17.55 8.85
CA MET A 357 21.82 -16.56 8.13
C MET A 357 21.32 -15.14 8.40
N THR A 358 20.01 -14.94 8.37
CA THR A 358 19.38 -13.62 8.55
C THR A 358 19.32 -13.19 10.01
N GLY A 359 19.44 -14.12 10.95
CA GLY A 359 19.24 -13.87 12.38
C GLY A 359 17.77 -13.61 12.76
N SER A 360 16.85 -13.78 11.80
CA SER A 360 15.41 -13.54 11.99
C SER A 360 14.61 -14.82 11.78
N LYS A 361 13.62 -15.02 12.63
CA LYS A 361 12.63 -16.09 12.43
C LYS A 361 11.71 -15.72 11.27
N SER A 362 11.29 -16.72 10.48
CA SER A 362 10.29 -16.56 9.41
C SER A 362 9.06 -15.80 9.91
N GLY A 363 8.61 -14.81 9.16
CA GLY A 363 7.51 -13.90 9.52
C GLY A 363 7.89 -12.70 10.39
N THR A 364 9.12 -12.59 10.89
CA THR A 364 9.54 -11.48 11.76
C THR A 364 10.66 -10.61 11.18
N GLY A 365 11.35 -11.07 10.14
CA GLY A 365 12.54 -10.40 9.59
C GLY A 365 12.25 -9.25 8.63
N GLY A 366 11.02 -9.11 8.16
CA GLY A 366 10.67 -8.11 7.14
C GLY A 366 11.44 -8.27 5.83
N GLY A 367 11.61 -7.19 5.06
CA GLY A 367 12.25 -7.21 3.75
C GLY A 367 13.77 -7.31 3.79
N ILE A 368 14.32 -8.11 2.89
CA ILE A 368 15.76 -8.31 2.64
C ILE A 368 16.06 -7.81 1.23
N THR A 369 17.12 -7.01 1.03
CA THR A 369 17.53 -6.55 -0.30
C THR A 369 18.99 -6.90 -0.58
N PHE A 370 19.27 -7.48 -1.74
CA PHE A 370 20.63 -7.77 -2.20
C PHE A 370 21.21 -6.57 -2.97
N MET A 371 22.14 -5.85 -2.35
CA MET A 371 22.74 -4.64 -2.93
C MET A 371 23.60 -4.89 -4.18
N ASP A 372 24.13 -6.09 -4.33
CA ASP A 372 24.95 -6.51 -5.47
C ASP A 372 24.18 -7.37 -6.49
N SER A 373 22.87 -7.49 -6.34
CA SER A 373 22.00 -8.07 -7.36
C SER A 373 21.86 -7.12 -8.55
N GLY A 374 22.10 -7.63 -9.75
CA GLY A 374 21.84 -6.89 -10.98
C GLY A 374 20.37 -6.47 -11.10
N TRP A 375 19.46 -7.28 -10.57
CA TRP A 375 18.02 -7.01 -10.55
C TRP A 375 17.58 -6.17 -9.37
N GLU A 376 18.48 -5.89 -8.42
CA GLU A 376 18.15 -5.32 -7.11
C GLU A 376 17.00 -6.11 -6.45
N MET A 377 17.23 -7.42 -6.30
CA MET A 377 16.24 -8.35 -5.77
C MET A 377 15.98 -8.08 -4.30
N SER A 378 14.70 -8.04 -3.93
CA SER A 378 14.25 -8.00 -2.55
C SER A 378 13.35 -9.17 -2.22
N LEU A 379 13.32 -9.58 -0.93
CA LEU A 379 12.62 -10.76 -0.46
C LEU A 379 11.94 -10.50 0.87
N VAL A 380 10.81 -11.18 1.10
CA VAL A 380 10.13 -11.28 2.40
C VAL A 380 9.89 -12.76 2.70
N ILE A 381 10.34 -13.21 3.88
CA ILE A 381 10.15 -14.59 4.35
C ILE A 381 8.96 -14.61 5.30
N TYR A 382 7.92 -15.34 4.95
CA TYR A 382 6.69 -15.37 5.72
C TYR A 382 6.66 -16.49 6.77
N ASP A 383 5.78 -16.31 7.75
CA ASP A 383 5.44 -17.32 8.74
C ASP A 383 4.70 -18.52 8.10
N ARG A 384 4.75 -19.68 8.76
CA ARG A 384 4.06 -20.91 8.32
C ARG A 384 2.53 -20.85 8.45
N ASP A 385 1.97 -19.75 8.93
CA ASP A 385 0.53 -19.48 9.00
C ASP A 385 0.06 -18.42 7.99
N TYR A 386 0.95 -17.99 7.06
CA TYR A 386 0.62 -17.00 6.04
C TYR A 386 -0.51 -17.45 5.09
N PHE A 387 -0.56 -18.75 4.78
CA PHE A 387 -1.74 -19.40 4.18
C PHE A 387 -2.35 -20.41 5.15
N PRO A 388 -3.68 -20.58 5.18
CA PRO A 388 -4.36 -21.42 6.16
C PRO A 388 -3.93 -22.90 6.17
N ASP A 389 -3.53 -23.44 5.02
CA ASP A 389 -3.20 -24.86 4.82
C ASP A 389 -1.67 -25.17 4.78
N GLN A 390 -0.84 -24.16 5.03
CA GLN A 390 0.62 -24.28 4.92
C GLN A 390 1.21 -25.36 5.82
N ARG A 391 0.80 -25.36 7.11
CA ARG A 391 1.31 -26.35 8.08
C ARG A 391 0.86 -27.76 7.75
N GLU A 392 -0.39 -27.93 7.33
CA GLU A 392 -0.93 -29.24 6.94
C GLU A 392 -0.18 -29.82 5.74
N LYS A 393 0.18 -28.96 4.78
CA LYS A 393 0.92 -29.33 3.56
C LYS A 393 2.43 -29.31 3.72
N ASN A 394 2.95 -29.04 4.92
CA ASN A 394 4.38 -28.87 5.19
C ASN A 394 5.10 -27.95 4.21
N ARG A 395 4.54 -26.74 4.00
CA ARG A 395 5.03 -25.74 3.06
C ARG A 395 5.59 -24.52 3.78
N ASP A 396 6.75 -24.07 3.32
CA ASP A 396 7.35 -22.79 3.69
C ASP A 396 7.34 -21.86 2.49
N VAL A 397 7.21 -20.54 2.71
CA VAL A 397 6.98 -19.59 1.61
C VAL A 397 7.78 -18.31 1.77
N LEU A 398 8.17 -17.73 0.63
CA LEU A 398 8.69 -16.37 0.54
C LEU A 398 8.15 -15.68 -0.71
N TRP A 399 8.04 -14.37 -0.62
CA TRP A 399 7.81 -13.48 -1.74
C TRP A 399 9.10 -12.77 -2.11
N GLY A 400 9.26 -12.40 -3.39
CA GLY A 400 10.36 -11.56 -3.82
C GLY A 400 10.04 -10.78 -5.08
N ASP A 401 10.89 -9.80 -5.37
CA ASP A 401 10.81 -8.99 -6.58
C ASP A 401 12.19 -8.64 -7.14
N GLY A 402 12.22 -8.22 -8.39
CA GLY A 402 13.37 -7.57 -9.00
C GLY A 402 13.00 -6.17 -9.42
N LEU A 403 13.43 -5.17 -8.63
CA LEU A 403 13.07 -3.77 -8.88
C LEU A 403 13.55 -3.29 -10.26
N PHE A 404 14.69 -3.77 -10.73
CA PHE A 404 15.28 -3.50 -12.06
C PHE A 404 15.38 -4.76 -12.91
N GLY A 405 14.26 -5.44 -13.07
CA GLY A 405 14.19 -6.72 -13.79
C GLY A 405 14.65 -6.70 -15.27
N GLU A 406 14.88 -5.52 -15.84
CA GLU A 406 15.46 -5.32 -17.18
C GLU A 406 17.00 -5.41 -17.20
N ARG A 407 17.65 -5.31 -16.03
CA ARG A 407 19.11 -5.43 -15.93
C ARG A 407 19.54 -6.90 -15.97
N ILE A 408 20.80 -7.12 -16.30
CA ILE A 408 21.39 -8.47 -16.34
C ILE A 408 21.64 -8.98 -14.93
N GLY A 409 21.20 -10.20 -14.65
CA GLY A 409 21.42 -10.88 -13.38
C GLY A 409 22.90 -11.15 -13.09
N SER A 410 23.22 -11.32 -11.82
CA SER A 410 24.61 -11.52 -11.37
C SER A 410 25.11 -12.94 -11.64
N TYR A 411 24.24 -13.94 -11.59
CA TYR A 411 24.55 -15.36 -11.84
C TYR A 411 23.96 -15.85 -13.16
N ILE A 412 22.68 -15.69 -13.39
CA ILE A 412 21.95 -16.19 -14.58
C ILE A 412 22.32 -15.45 -15.87
N LYS A 413 22.83 -14.24 -15.80
CA LYS A 413 23.27 -13.43 -16.97
C LYS A 413 22.16 -13.12 -17.98
N LYS A 414 20.92 -13.03 -17.51
CA LYS A 414 19.74 -12.59 -18.27
C LYS A 414 18.99 -11.51 -17.51
N PRO A 415 18.15 -10.69 -18.18
CA PRO A 415 17.12 -9.91 -17.49
C PRO A 415 16.16 -10.85 -16.75
N MET A 416 15.69 -10.45 -15.55
CA MET A 416 14.73 -11.25 -14.79
C MET A 416 13.44 -11.51 -15.58
N ALA A 417 13.01 -10.53 -16.38
CA ALA A 417 11.83 -10.63 -17.24
C ALA A 417 11.93 -11.75 -18.32
N GLU A 418 13.11 -12.28 -18.58
CA GLU A 418 13.39 -13.35 -19.55
C GLU A 418 13.74 -14.68 -18.86
N CYS A 419 13.60 -14.72 -17.52
CA CYS A 419 13.91 -15.90 -16.72
C CYS A 419 12.68 -16.74 -16.43
N THR A 420 12.89 -18.06 -16.42
CA THR A 420 11.95 -19.01 -15.82
C THR A 420 12.02 -18.91 -14.28
N GLY A 421 11.03 -19.46 -13.59
CA GLY A 421 11.05 -19.49 -12.13
C GLY A 421 12.27 -20.22 -11.57
N ASN A 422 12.70 -21.33 -12.19
CA ASN A 422 13.89 -22.05 -11.75
C ASN A 422 15.16 -21.18 -11.85
N GLU A 423 15.31 -20.40 -12.92
CA GLU A 423 16.45 -19.48 -13.06
C GLU A 423 16.42 -18.36 -12.01
N ILE A 424 15.23 -17.90 -11.61
CA ILE A 424 15.08 -16.92 -10.52
C ILE A 424 15.47 -17.52 -9.17
N ILE A 425 15.10 -18.78 -8.91
CA ILE A 425 15.55 -19.49 -7.69
C ILE A 425 17.07 -19.61 -7.68
N GLU A 426 17.71 -19.97 -8.79
CA GLU A 426 19.16 -20.08 -8.87
C GLU A 426 19.87 -18.73 -8.60
N GLU A 427 19.39 -17.63 -9.17
CA GLU A 427 19.90 -16.27 -8.90
C GLU A 427 19.76 -15.91 -7.43
N MET A 428 18.59 -16.20 -6.82
CA MET A 428 18.34 -15.98 -5.40
C MET A 428 19.29 -16.78 -4.52
N LEU A 429 19.47 -18.08 -4.79
CA LEU A 429 20.40 -18.94 -4.05
C LEU A 429 21.85 -18.48 -4.19
N TYR A 430 22.25 -17.97 -5.36
CA TYR A 430 23.57 -17.35 -5.54
C TYR A 430 23.76 -16.17 -4.59
N HIS A 431 22.79 -15.27 -4.50
CA HIS A 431 22.88 -14.10 -3.62
C HIS A 431 22.86 -14.45 -2.13
N PHE A 432 22.23 -15.54 -1.75
CA PHE A 432 22.30 -16.08 -0.39
C PHE A 432 23.62 -16.86 -0.11
N GLY A 433 24.41 -17.18 -1.12
CA GLY A 433 25.57 -18.08 -0.97
C GLY A 433 25.15 -19.51 -0.66
N MET A 434 24.03 -19.97 -1.22
CA MET A 434 23.40 -21.27 -0.96
C MET A 434 23.26 -22.14 -2.23
N LEU A 435 24.12 -21.95 -3.23
CA LEU A 435 24.11 -22.78 -4.45
C LEU A 435 24.35 -24.27 -4.19
N ASP A 436 24.94 -24.61 -3.05
CA ASP A 436 25.10 -26.00 -2.59
C ASP A 436 23.78 -26.70 -2.31
N MET A 437 22.67 -25.97 -2.09
CA MET A 437 21.33 -26.51 -1.88
C MET A 437 20.47 -26.52 -3.16
N LYS A 438 21.04 -26.10 -4.30
CA LYS A 438 20.28 -25.82 -5.52
C LYS A 438 19.38 -26.98 -5.96
N ASP A 439 19.96 -28.17 -6.10
CA ASP A 439 19.25 -29.32 -6.67
C ASP A 439 18.05 -29.74 -5.79
N GLU A 440 18.22 -29.71 -4.46
CA GLU A 440 17.17 -30.05 -3.50
C GLU A 440 16.11 -28.93 -3.47
N VAL A 441 16.50 -27.66 -3.42
CA VAL A 441 15.53 -26.54 -3.44
C VAL A 441 14.71 -26.60 -4.73
N LEU A 442 15.31 -26.80 -5.89
CA LEU A 442 14.58 -26.92 -7.16
C LEU A 442 13.63 -28.12 -7.20
N ALA A 443 14.04 -29.25 -6.60
CA ALA A 443 13.22 -30.46 -6.56
C ALA A 443 11.96 -30.32 -5.68
N HIS A 444 12.03 -29.46 -4.65
CA HIS A 444 10.97 -29.24 -3.67
C HIS A 444 10.22 -27.91 -3.87
N SER A 445 10.54 -27.15 -4.91
CA SER A 445 9.99 -25.79 -5.11
C SER A 445 8.90 -25.72 -6.16
N HIS A 446 7.88 -24.95 -5.83
CA HIS A 446 6.92 -24.38 -6.77
C HIS A 446 7.04 -22.85 -6.73
N ILE A 447 7.25 -22.23 -7.86
CA ILE A 447 7.36 -20.78 -7.97
C ILE A 447 6.32 -20.25 -8.96
N SER A 448 5.61 -19.22 -8.55
CA SER A 448 4.78 -18.40 -9.43
C SER A 448 5.47 -17.07 -9.65
N THR A 449 5.76 -16.74 -10.89
CA THR A 449 6.29 -15.43 -11.28
C THR A 449 5.17 -14.55 -11.80
N CYS A 450 5.25 -13.24 -11.57
CA CYS A 450 4.23 -12.29 -11.99
C CYS A 450 4.87 -11.05 -12.63
N MET A 451 4.64 -10.87 -13.93
CA MET A 451 5.02 -9.65 -14.66
C MET A 451 3.87 -8.64 -14.59
N MET A 452 4.14 -7.46 -14.06
CA MET A 452 3.15 -6.41 -13.84
C MET A 452 3.54 -5.13 -14.63
N PRO A 453 2.89 -4.87 -15.79
CA PRO A 453 3.26 -3.74 -16.66
C PRO A 453 3.09 -2.36 -16.03
N TYR A 454 2.12 -2.19 -15.13
CA TYR A 454 1.71 -0.89 -14.58
C TYR A 454 1.93 -0.75 -13.07
N ILE A 455 2.71 -1.64 -12.46
CA ILE A 455 2.82 -1.73 -11.00
C ILE A 455 3.32 -0.42 -10.35
N THR A 456 4.25 0.31 -10.97
CA THR A 456 4.74 1.60 -10.46
C THR A 456 4.28 2.80 -11.30
N SER A 457 3.20 2.66 -12.08
CA SER A 457 2.73 3.74 -12.95
C SER A 457 2.30 4.99 -12.18
N GLN A 458 1.81 4.87 -10.95
CA GLN A 458 1.47 6.00 -10.07
C GLN A 458 2.70 6.84 -9.70
N PHE A 459 3.89 6.28 -9.76
CA PHE A 459 5.14 6.98 -9.44
C PHE A 459 5.74 7.75 -10.63
N MET A 460 5.11 7.73 -11.79
CA MET A 460 5.58 8.56 -12.91
C MET A 460 5.40 10.04 -12.61
N PRO A 461 6.35 10.91 -13.02
CA PRO A 461 6.23 12.35 -12.86
C PRO A 461 4.93 12.87 -13.46
N ARG A 462 4.19 13.66 -12.69
CA ARG A 462 2.85 14.13 -13.02
C ARG A 462 2.52 15.45 -12.36
N LYS A 463 1.45 16.06 -12.79
CA LYS A 463 0.78 17.18 -12.11
C LYS A 463 -0.37 16.64 -11.25
N GLU A 464 -0.79 17.44 -10.28
CA GLU A 464 -2.00 17.16 -9.50
C GLU A 464 -3.21 16.94 -10.43
N SER A 465 -3.37 17.78 -11.46
CA SER A 465 -4.47 17.71 -12.42
C SER A 465 -4.47 16.49 -13.35
N ASP A 466 -3.42 15.68 -13.38
CA ASP A 466 -3.38 14.43 -14.17
C ASP A 466 -4.19 13.31 -13.51
N CYS A 467 -4.39 13.37 -12.19
CA CYS A 467 -5.35 12.53 -11.49
C CYS A 467 -6.72 13.21 -11.42
N PRO A 468 -7.82 12.46 -11.56
CA PRO A 468 -9.14 13.00 -11.27
C PRO A 468 -9.31 13.22 -9.77
N THR A 469 -10.18 14.15 -9.38
CA THR A 469 -10.65 14.29 -8.00
C THR A 469 -11.67 13.18 -7.69
N ILE A 470 -11.89 12.88 -6.41
CA ILE A 470 -12.87 11.87 -5.94
C ILE A 470 -14.26 12.14 -6.53
N ILE A 471 -14.76 13.38 -6.41
CA ILE A 471 -15.95 13.82 -7.13
C ILE A 471 -15.46 14.79 -8.22
N PRO A 472 -15.44 14.38 -9.51
CA PRO A 472 -15.07 15.28 -10.58
C PRO A 472 -16.02 16.48 -10.64
N LYS A 473 -15.48 17.64 -11.01
CA LYS A 473 -16.23 18.89 -10.99
C LYS A 473 -17.61 18.77 -11.64
N ASP A 474 -18.64 19.24 -10.93
CA ASP A 474 -20.05 19.23 -11.31
C ASP A 474 -20.68 17.84 -11.48
N CYS A 475 -19.97 16.74 -11.16
CA CYS A 475 -20.57 15.41 -11.14
C CYS A 475 -21.59 15.29 -10.01
N THR A 476 -22.76 14.73 -10.33
CA THR A 476 -23.90 14.63 -9.40
C THR A 476 -24.03 13.27 -8.72
N ASN A 477 -23.62 12.19 -9.42
CA ASN A 477 -23.83 10.83 -8.96
C ASN A 477 -22.63 9.89 -9.23
N LEU A 478 -21.50 10.43 -9.67
CA LEU A 478 -20.27 9.68 -9.95
C LEU A 478 -19.17 10.07 -8.99
N ALA A 479 -18.57 9.08 -8.35
CA ALA A 479 -17.28 9.20 -7.67
C ALA A 479 -16.24 8.28 -8.32
N LEU A 480 -15.00 8.75 -8.39
CA LEU A 480 -13.83 7.97 -8.76
C LEU A 480 -13.08 7.57 -7.48
N ILE A 481 -12.70 6.31 -7.38
CA ILE A 481 -12.06 5.74 -6.18
C ILE A 481 -10.81 4.93 -6.55
N GLY A 482 -10.01 4.58 -5.58
CA GLY A 482 -8.80 3.78 -5.76
C GLY A 482 -7.53 4.62 -5.88
N GLN A 483 -6.46 4.02 -6.35
CA GLN A 483 -5.10 4.57 -6.27
C GLN A 483 -4.76 5.62 -7.35
N TYR A 484 -5.61 5.83 -8.34
CA TYR A 484 -5.40 6.80 -9.42
C TYR A 484 -6.27 8.06 -9.26
N VAL A 485 -6.69 8.33 -8.05
CA VAL A 485 -7.49 9.51 -7.68
C VAL A 485 -6.62 10.43 -6.81
N GLU A 486 -6.71 11.72 -7.03
CA GLU A 486 -5.91 12.70 -6.28
C GLU A 486 -6.41 12.86 -4.84
N VAL A 487 -5.51 12.61 -3.90
CA VAL A 487 -5.67 12.94 -2.48
C VAL A 487 -4.44 13.71 -2.04
N PRO A 488 -4.55 15.04 -1.87
CA PRO A 488 -3.40 15.87 -1.50
C PRO A 488 -2.72 15.38 -0.22
N ARG A 489 -1.40 15.31 -0.23
CA ARG A 489 -0.54 14.90 0.90
C ARG A 489 -0.66 13.43 1.30
N ASP A 490 -1.52 12.63 0.70
CA ASP A 490 -1.53 11.18 0.89
C ASP A 490 -0.68 10.47 -0.16
N VAL A 491 -0.37 9.22 0.07
CA VAL A 491 0.54 8.42 -0.75
C VAL A 491 -0.24 7.41 -1.59
N VAL A 492 0.14 7.30 -2.84
CA VAL A 492 -0.35 6.24 -3.74
C VAL A 492 0.39 4.92 -3.46
N PHE A 493 0.03 3.84 -4.12
CA PHE A 493 0.68 2.53 -3.97
C PHE A 493 0.51 1.90 -2.57
N THR A 494 -0.47 2.34 -1.81
CA THR A 494 -0.81 1.79 -0.50
C THR A 494 -2.27 1.33 -0.45
N ILE A 495 -2.54 0.37 0.41
CA ILE A 495 -3.92 -0.07 0.68
C ILE A 495 -4.73 1.06 1.32
N GLU A 496 -4.09 1.96 2.06
CA GLU A 496 -4.73 3.12 2.71
C GLU A 496 -5.45 4.01 1.70
N THR A 497 -4.81 4.39 0.58
CA THR A 497 -5.44 5.22 -0.45
C THR A 497 -6.64 4.52 -1.08
N SER A 498 -6.57 3.18 -1.25
CA SER A 498 -7.70 2.39 -1.73
C SER A 498 -8.86 2.33 -0.75
N VAL A 499 -8.67 2.66 0.53
CA VAL A 499 -9.72 2.73 1.56
C VAL A 499 -10.15 4.17 1.82
N ARG A 500 -9.23 5.12 1.79
CA ARG A 500 -9.51 6.55 1.99
C ARG A 500 -10.41 7.12 0.91
N THR A 501 -10.07 6.89 -0.37
CA THR A 501 -10.86 7.45 -1.47
C THR A 501 -12.32 7.01 -1.47
N PRO A 502 -12.69 5.75 -1.22
CA PRO A 502 -14.10 5.39 -1.06
C PRO A 502 -14.76 5.93 0.21
N LEU A 503 -14.03 6.07 1.33
CA LEU A 503 -14.57 6.71 2.52
C LEU A 503 -14.99 8.15 2.23
N GLU A 504 -14.09 8.94 1.63
CA GLU A 504 -14.36 10.32 1.26
C GLU A 504 -15.47 10.39 0.19
N ALA A 505 -15.44 9.50 -0.81
CA ALA A 505 -16.45 9.41 -1.85
C ALA A 505 -17.86 9.18 -1.28
N VAL A 506 -18.00 8.26 -0.34
CA VAL A 506 -19.29 7.96 0.31
C VAL A 506 -19.78 9.18 1.08
N TYR A 507 -18.93 9.81 1.91
CA TYR A 507 -19.34 10.96 2.69
C TYR A 507 -19.76 12.15 1.81
N MET A 508 -19.02 12.41 0.74
CA MET A 508 -19.30 13.51 -0.19
C MET A 508 -20.54 13.23 -1.05
N LEU A 509 -20.67 12.04 -1.66
CA LEU A 509 -21.82 11.72 -2.52
C LEU A 509 -23.14 11.66 -1.78
N THR A 510 -23.13 11.08 -0.57
CA THR A 510 -24.35 10.90 0.20
C THR A 510 -24.74 12.16 0.97
N GLY A 511 -23.83 13.12 1.14
CA GLY A 511 -24.01 14.28 1.99
C GLY A 511 -24.03 13.92 3.47
N LEU A 512 -23.36 12.83 3.86
CA LEU A 512 -23.26 12.39 5.25
C LEU A 512 -22.58 13.46 6.10
N ASP A 513 -23.24 13.93 7.15
CA ASP A 513 -22.70 14.92 8.10
C ASP A 513 -21.68 14.26 9.06
N LYS A 514 -20.55 13.87 8.49
CA LYS A 514 -19.44 13.24 9.20
C LYS A 514 -18.11 13.80 8.71
N GLU A 515 -17.24 14.13 9.65
CA GLU A 515 -15.92 14.67 9.35
C GLU A 515 -15.06 13.64 8.60
N ILE A 516 -14.45 14.08 7.48
CA ILE A 516 -13.49 13.27 6.74
C ILE A 516 -12.21 13.12 7.58
N ILE A 517 -11.69 11.90 7.63
CA ILE A 517 -10.43 11.58 8.33
C ILE A 517 -9.27 12.35 7.70
N GLU A 518 -8.70 13.29 8.45
CA GLU A 518 -7.56 14.08 7.95
C GLU A 518 -6.33 13.19 7.69
N VAL A 519 -5.66 13.42 6.57
CA VAL A 519 -4.35 12.83 6.29
C VAL A 519 -3.36 13.32 7.33
N ASN A 520 -2.82 12.42 8.14
CA ASN A 520 -1.94 12.76 9.25
C ASN A 520 -0.48 12.51 8.89
N PRO A 521 0.31 13.56 8.58
CA PRO A 521 1.70 13.40 8.20
C PRO A 521 2.59 13.19 9.44
N ALA A 522 3.30 12.08 9.49
CA ALA A 522 4.23 11.74 10.57
C ALA A 522 5.34 12.76 10.78
N ARG A 523 5.65 13.56 9.74
CA ARG A 523 6.67 14.63 9.84
C ARG A 523 6.41 15.64 10.95
N TYR A 524 5.16 15.77 11.41
CA TYR A 524 4.76 16.67 12.49
C TYR A 524 4.70 15.98 13.87
N ASP A 525 4.88 14.68 13.94
CA ASP A 525 4.93 13.96 15.19
C ASP A 525 6.31 14.15 15.87
N LEU A 526 6.27 14.76 17.06
CA LEU A 526 7.51 15.10 17.80
C LEU A 526 8.39 13.89 18.12
N ARG A 527 7.81 12.69 18.24
CA ARG A 527 8.55 11.45 18.51
C ARG A 527 9.41 11.10 17.30
N TYR A 528 8.83 11.15 16.10
CA TYR A 528 9.55 10.86 14.85
C TYR A 528 10.52 11.98 14.46
N ILE A 529 10.20 13.25 14.75
CA ILE A 529 11.12 14.37 14.56
C ILE A 529 12.39 14.15 15.41
N LYS A 530 12.22 13.78 16.68
CA LYS A 530 13.35 13.49 17.57
C LYS A 530 14.22 12.36 17.02
N GLU A 531 13.62 11.22 16.66
CA GLU A 531 14.32 10.06 16.10
C GLU A 531 15.06 10.43 14.80
N ARG A 532 14.41 11.20 13.92
CA ARG A 532 15.00 11.66 12.67
C ARG A 532 16.24 12.54 12.89
N VAL A 533 16.14 13.53 13.77
CA VAL A 533 17.26 14.43 14.09
C VAL A 533 18.44 13.64 14.66
N MET A 534 18.18 12.66 15.52
CA MET A 534 19.24 11.82 16.07
C MET A 534 19.92 10.97 15.00
N LYS A 535 19.16 10.28 14.19
CA LYS A 535 19.67 9.32 13.22
C LYS A 535 20.40 9.99 12.06
N PHE A 536 19.84 11.03 11.47
CA PHE A 536 20.45 11.76 10.36
C PHE A 536 21.56 12.70 10.81
N GLY A 537 21.51 13.20 12.05
CA GLY A 537 22.57 14.01 12.64
C GLY A 537 23.76 13.19 13.17
N GLY A 538 23.71 11.86 13.08
CA GLY A 538 24.77 10.98 13.58
C GLY A 538 24.89 10.94 15.11
N MET A 539 23.85 11.34 15.83
CA MET A 539 23.82 11.31 17.30
C MET A 539 23.47 9.90 17.78
N LYS A 540 24.34 9.28 18.58
CA LYS A 540 24.09 7.98 19.19
C LYS A 540 23.49 8.16 20.59
N GLY A 541 22.36 7.46 20.87
CA GLY A 541 21.76 7.40 22.19
C GLY A 541 20.52 8.28 22.39
N LYS A 542 19.96 8.29 23.62
CA LYS A 542 18.84 9.17 23.97
C LYS A 542 19.33 10.63 24.03
N ILE A 543 18.61 11.55 23.38
CA ILE A 543 18.83 12.98 23.60
C ILE A 543 18.55 13.26 25.09
N THR A 544 19.56 13.72 25.78
CA THR A 544 19.44 14.24 27.14
C THR A 544 19.14 15.75 27.09
N GLU A 545 18.68 16.33 28.20
CA GLU A 545 18.47 17.78 28.27
C GLU A 545 19.78 18.57 28.03
N GLU A 546 20.95 17.95 28.25
CA GLU A 546 22.26 18.51 27.98
C GLU A 546 22.62 18.60 26.50
N ASP A 547 21.97 17.83 25.63
CA ASP A 547 22.18 17.86 24.18
C ASP A 547 21.39 18.96 23.47
N LEU A 548 20.35 19.50 24.10
CA LEU A 548 19.47 20.54 23.56
C LEU A 548 20.17 21.90 23.29
N PRO A 549 21.19 22.33 24.05
CA PRO A 549 21.89 23.60 23.78
C PRO A 549 22.76 23.58 22.52
N LYS A 550 23.11 22.42 21.99
CA LYS A 550 23.96 22.29 20.79
C LYS A 550 23.18 22.55 19.48
N ILE A 551 21.86 22.52 19.56
CA ILE A 551 20.96 22.90 18.46
C ILE A 551 20.64 24.38 18.67
N ASN A 552 21.17 25.29 17.85
CA ASN A 552 20.90 26.73 18.00
C ASN A 552 19.41 27.03 17.86
N PRO A 553 18.68 27.25 18.97
CA PRO A 553 17.20 27.33 18.95
C PRO A 553 16.72 28.57 18.20
N LEU A 554 17.54 29.62 18.12
CA LEU A 554 17.16 30.91 17.53
C LEU A 554 17.09 30.84 16.00
N LYS A 555 17.98 30.08 15.35
CA LYS A 555 17.92 29.85 13.90
C LYS A 555 16.76 28.92 13.53
N LEU A 556 16.46 27.94 14.38
CA LEU A 556 15.30 27.05 14.22
C LEU A 556 13.98 27.83 14.42
N TRP A 557 13.98 28.75 15.38
CA TRP A 557 12.79 29.51 15.81
C TRP A 557 12.36 30.58 14.80
N LEU A 558 13.30 31.34 14.23
CA LEU A 558 13.00 32.45 13.33
C LEU A 558 12.48 32.01 11.94
N GLY A 559 12.83 30.80 11.48
CA GLY A 559 12.34 30.28 10.18
C GLY A 559 11.04 29.46 10.27
N LYS A 560 10.56 29.08 11.46
CA LYS A 560 9.57 28.00 11.61
C LYS A 560 8.45 28.30 12.61
N ALA A 561 8.14 29.55 12.90
CA ALA A 561 7.05 29.90 13.84
C ALA A 561 5.68 29.30 13.40
N LYS A 562 5.42 29.20 12.09
CA LYS A 562 4.21 28.57 11.55
C LYS A 562 4.24 27.05 11.77
N LEU A 563 5.39 26.42 11.51
CA LEU A 563 5.58 24.97 11.72
C LEU A 563 5.44 24.60 13.21
N ILE A 564 6.04 25.38 14.11
CA ILE A 564 5.93 25.18 15.57
C ILE A 564 4.47 25.32 16.02
N LYS A 565 3.72 26.29 15.48
CA LYS A 565 2.31 26.48 15.80
C LYS A 565 1.46 25.30 15.33
N GLU A 566 1.73 24.76 14.15
CA GLU A 566 1.05 23.56 13.64
C GLU A 566 1.47 22.31 14.43
N LEU A 567 2.75 22.16 14.79
CA LEU A 567 3.24 21.08 15.63
C LEU A 567 2.59 21.10 17.02
N LEU A 568 2.47 22.25 17.65
CA LEU A 568 1.81 22.39 18.97
C LEU A 568 0.30 22.12 18.89
N LYS A 569 -0.34 22.50 17.78
CA LYS A 569 -1.75 22.19 17.57
C LYS A 569 -1.96 20.68 17.43
N LYS A 570 -1.09 19.98 16.65
CA LYS A 570 -1.20 18.55 16.40
C LYS A 570 -0.61 17.67 17.51
N ALA A 571 0.32 18.16 18.32
CA ALA A 571 0.89 17.41 19.46
C ALA A 571 -0.14 17.05 20.54
N ASN A 572 -1.27 17.77 20.59
CA ASN A 572 -2.38 17.49 21.51
C ASN A 572 -3.45 16.57 20.89
N GLU A 573 -3.34 16.22 19.62
CA GLU A 573 -4.25 15.29 18.96
C GLU A 573 -3.66 13.89 19.06
N ILE A 574 -4.42 12.92 19.60
CA ILE A 574 -4.05 11.50 19.59
C ILE A 574 -4.55 10.92 18.28
N PRO A 575 -3.64 10.59 17.32
CA PRO A 575 -4.08 10.05 16.05
C PRO A 575 -4.60 8.61 16.17
N PRO A 576 -5.48 8.17 15.28
CA PRO A 576 -6.08 6.82 15.32
C PRO A 576 -5.07 5.67 15.34
N TYR A 577 -3.90 5.84 14.74
CA TYR A 577 -2.87 4.80 14.63
C TYR A 577 -2.19 4.42 15.96
N TYR A 578 -2.39 5.18 17.04
CA TYR A 578 -1.99 4.72 18.38
C TYR A 578 -2.66 3.40 18.76
N ILE A 579 -3.75 3.09 18.11
CA ILE A 579 -4.46 1.82 18.24
C ILE A 579 -3.56 0.63 17.91
N MET A 580 -2.67 0.81 16.94
CA MET A 580 -1.85 -0.27 16.37
C MET A 580 -0.40 -0.28 16.87
N TYR A 581 -0.01 0.57 17.81
CA TYR A 581 1.37 0.63 18.26
C TYR A 581 1.61 -0.23 19.53
N PRO A 582 1.87 -1.55 19.39
CA PRO A 582 2.04 -2.43 20.53
C PRO A 582 3.44 -2.29 21.09
N GLY A 583 3.73 -1.33 21.93
CA GLY A 583 4.98 -1.44 22.64
C GLY A 583 5.61 -0.21 23.24
N ARG A 584 5.17 1.00 22.92
CA ARG A 584 5.82 2.21 23.44
C ARG A 584 5.09 2.93 24.56
N ASP A 585 3.80 2.70 24.73
CA ASP A 585 3.06 3.26 25.85
C ASP A 585 2.17 2.22 26.50
N LYS A 586 2.70 1.61 27.56
CA LYS A 586 1.94 0.67 28.42
C LYS A 586 0.77 1.34 29.15
N SER A 587 0.67 2.67 29.10
CA SER A 587 -0.34 3.45 29.79
C SER A 587 -1.64 3.59 29.01
N ILE A 588 -1.63 3.34 27.70
CA ILE A 588 -2.84 3.32 26.89
C ILE A 588 -3.23 1.86 26.71
N ALA A 589 -4.13 1.40 27.55
CA ALA A 589 -4.88 0.18 27.28
C ALA A 589 -5.78 0.44 26.07
N LEU A 590 -5.21 0.27 24.89
CA LEU A 590 -5.80 0.54 23.57
C LEU A 590 -7.19 -0.06 23.42
N LYS A 591 -7.36 -1.26 23.95
CA LYS A 591 -8.61 -1.99 23.96
C LYS A 591 -9.77 -1.25 24.64
N ASP A 592 -9.47 -0.47 25.66
CA ASP A 592 -10.49 0.21 26.47
C ASP A 592 -10.78 1.64 26.00
N SER A 593 -9.82 2.28 25.32
CA SER A 593 -9.95 3.68 24.90
C SER A 593 -10.53 3.87 23.51
N VAL A 594 -10.35 2.91 22.60
CA VAL A 594 -10.72 3.08 21.18
C VAL A 594 -11.87 2.20 20.77
N LEU A 595 -11.86 0.93 21.17
CA LEU A 595 -12.93 -0.02 20.82
C LEU A 595 -14.16 0.12 21.73
N LYS A 596 -14.02 0.80 22.86
CA LYS A 596 -15.12 1.21 23.73
C LYS A 596 -14.97 2.70 24.00
N PRO A 597 -15.45 3.58 23.13
CA PRO A 597 -15.42 5.01 23.39
C PRO A 597 -16.15 5.27 24.70
N GLN A 598 -15.41 5.68 25.73
CA GLN A 598 -16.01 6.20 26.94
C GLN A 598 -16.51 7.60 26.60
N PHE A 599 -17.76 7.72 26.23
CA PHE A 599 -18.41 9.02 26.21
C PHE A 599 -18.31 9.63 27.62
N PRO A 600 -17.95 10.90 27.73
CA PRO A 600 -18.03 11.57 29.03
C PRO A 600 -19.42 11.32 29.61
N LYS A 601 -19.50 10.86 30.87
CA LYS A 601 -20.76 10.55 31.53
C LYS A 601 -21.68 11.78 31.74
N ASP A 602 -21.26 12.96 31.32
CA ASP A 602 -21.88 14.25 31.62
C ASP A 602 -22.41 15.01 30.40
N SER A 603 -22.71 14.34 29.30
CA SER A 603 -23.52 14.93 28.23
C SER A 603 -24.94 14.36 28.27
N ARG A 604 -25.68 14.73 29.29
CA ARG A 604 -27.14 14.73 29.28
C ARG A 604 -27.66 16.13 29.16
#